data_c96bc2d3afc79071f150b213d2d1e5df
#
_entry.id   c96bc2d3afc79071f150b213d2d1e5df
#
_cell.length_a   1.000
_cell.length_b   1.000
_cell.length_c   1.000
_cell.angle_alpha   90.00
_cell.angle_beta   90.00
_cell.angle_gamma   90.00
#
_symmetry.space_group_name_H-M   'P 1'
#
loop_
_entity.id
_entity.type
_entity.pdbx_description
1 polymer ?
#
loop_
_entity_poly.entity_id
_entity_poly.type
_entity_poly.pdbx_seq_one_letter_code
_entity_poly.pdbx_strand_id
1 'polypeptide(L)'
;IVLLPELSRRIASKDEKGARSAFNNAFTTSMALTIPATLALFFIPLPLISALFQHGQTSTNDAIAMALATSIYALGLPAFVLQKIYQPLYFARGDTKTPFKFAVLSMIVNSIIAIGLMPFYGWIAAPIATTISAWAMIILLVLGTKNVGAIGQLTKLSKSKFLLIILSSVIM
;
A
#
# COMPACT_ATOMS: atom_id res chain seq x y z
N ILE A 1 -7.64 13.03 -0.85
CA ILE A 1 -8.38 12.04 -1.67
C ILE A 1 -9.80 11.98 -1.16
N VAL A 2 -10.74 12.43 -1.99
CA VAL A 2 -12.18 12.54 -1.67
C VAL A 2 -12.91 11.24 -2.08
N LEU A 3 -12.25 10.08 -1.98
CA LEU A 3 -12.84 8.82 -2.42
C LEU A 3 -14.00 8.36 -1.53
N LEU A 4 -13.87 8.50 -0.21
CA LEU A 4 -14.90 8.06 0.73
C LEU A 4 -16.24 8.82 0.55
N PRO A 5 -16.29 10.17 0.53
CA PRO A 5 -17.53 10.90 0.26
C PRO A 5 -18.15 10.58 -1.09
N GLU A 6 -17.31 10.45 -2.14
CA GLU A 6 -17.79 10.12 -3.48
C GLU A 6 -18.42 8.71 -3.52
N LEU A 7 -17.76 7.71 -2.93
CA LEU A 7 -18.32 6.35 -2.83
C LEU A 7 -19.59 6.33 -2.00
N SER A 8 -19.63 7.01 -0.85
CA SER A 8 -20.80 7.06 0.02
C SER A 8 -22.00 7.68 -0.71
N ARG A 9 -21.79 8.79 -1.43
CA ARG A 9 -22.83 9.45 -2.22
C ARG A 9 -23.39 8.53 -3.31
N ARG A 10 -22.51 7.86 -4.08
CA ARG A 10 -22.91 6.98 -5.19
C ARG A 10 -23.59 5.70 -4.69
N ILE A 11 -23.13 5.14 -3.58
CA ILE A 11 -23.76 3.97 -2.97
C ILE A 11 -25.15 4.35 -2.43
N ALA A 12 -25.30 5.51 -1.79
CA ALA A 12 -26.60 6.01 -1.31
C ALA A 12 -27.59 6.26 -2.47
N SER A 13 -27.13 6.73 -3.62
CA SER A 13 -27.93 6.91 -4.83
C SER A 13 -28.14 5.63 -5.65
N LYS A 14 -27.65 4.46 -5.18
CA LYS A 14 -27.67 3.17 -5.89
C LYS A 14 -26.96 3.19 -7.25
N ASP A 15 -26.02 4.14 -7.48
CA ASP A 15 -25.19 4.22 -8.68
C ASP A 15 -23.94 3.33 -8.53
N GLU A 16 -24.12 2.02 -8.62
CA GLU A 16 -23.02 1.05 -8.52
C GLU A 16 -22.00 1.19 -9.65
N LYS A 17 -22.43 1.55 -10.87
CA LYS A 17 -21.55 1.75 -12.02
C LYS A 17 -20.63 2.95 -11.80
N GLY A 18 -21.17 4.06 -11.33
CA GLY A 18 -20.41 5.24 -10.99
C GLY A 18 -19.45 4.99 -9.81
N ALA A 19 -19.91 4.29 -8.76
CA ALA A 19 -19.07 3.92 -7.63
C ALA A 19 -17.87 3.05 -8.06
N ARG A 20 -18.12 2.05 -8.93
CA ARG A 20 -17.07 1.22 -9.51
C ARG A 20 -16.09 2.01 -10.37
N SER A 21 -16.58 2.96 -11.16
CA SER A 21 -15.74 3.84 -11.99
C SER A 21 -14.84 4.72 -11.10
N ALA A 22 -15.40 5.34 -10.06
CA ALA A 22 -14.65 6.15 -9.11
C ALA A 22 -13.54 5.34 -8.41
N PHE A 23 -13.85 4.11 -7.97
CA PHE A 23 -12.89 3.20 -7.37
C PHE A 23 -11.75 2.84 -8.36
N ASN A 24 -12.09 2.45 -9.60
CA ASN A 24 -11.10 2.07 -10.61
C ASN A 24 -10.21 3.25 -11.02
N ASN A 25 -10.75 4.45 -11.09
CA ASN A 25 -9.97 5.67 -11.36
C ASN A 25 -9.00 5.96 -10.20
N ALA A 26 -9.49 5.91 -8.96
CA ALA A 26 -8.64 6.09 -7.78
C ALA A 26 -7.51 5.06 -7.75
N PHE A 27 -7.81 3.78 -8.01
CA PHE A 27 -6.82 2.71 -8.11
C PHE A 27 -5.77 3.01 -9.16
N THR A 28 -6.19 3.30 -10.40
CA THR A 28 -5.26 3.51 -11.52
C THR A 28 -4.37 4.73 -11.29
N THR A 29 -4.94 5.87 -10.84
CA THR A 29 -4.18 7.09 -10.58
C THR A 29 -3.19 6.91 -9.43
N SER A 30 -3.63 6.28 -8.34
CA SER A 30 -2.75 6.05 -7.20
C SER A 30 -1.61 5.09 -7.55
N MET A 31 -1.87 4.02 -8.29
CA MET A 31 -0.83 3.08 -8.72
C MET A 31 0.13 3.71 -9.74
N ALA A 32 -0.35 4.59 -10.61
CA ALA A 32 0.49 5.33 -11.56
C ALA A 32 1.56 6.20 -10.88
N LEU A 33 1.28 6.71 -9.69
CA LEU A 33 2.24 7.47 -8.89
C LEU A 33 3.07 6.56 -7.97
N THR A 34 2.44 5.53 -7.42
CA THR A 34 3.07 4.68 -6.40
C THR A 34 4.11 3.74 -7.00
N ILE A 35 3.84 3.12 -8.15
CA ILE A 35 4.77 2.14 -8.74
C ILE A 35 6.11 2.77 -9.12
N PRO A 36 6.17 3.90 -9.86
CA PRO A 36 7.45 4.57 -10.14
C PRO A 36 8.18 4.99 -8.85
N ALA A 37 7.46 5.55 -7.87
CA ALA A 37 8.04 5.94 -6.59
C ALA A 37 8.62 4.74 -5.82
N THR A 38 7.92 3.60 -5.83
CA THR A 38 8.39 2.35 -5.23
C THR A 38 9.70 1.90 -5.87
N LEU A 39 9.77 1.88 -7.20
CA LEU A 39 10.98 1.47 -7.93
C LEU A 39 12.14 2.45 -7.68
N ALA A 40 11.89 3.75 -7.71
CA ALA A 40 12.90 4.75 -7.41
C ALA A 40 13.47 4.55 -5.99
N LEU A 41 12.62 4.45 -4.98
CA LEU A 41 13.04 4.24 -3.59
C LEU A 41 13.69 2.88 -3.35
N PHE A 42 13.40 1.88 -4.17
CA PHE A 42 14.01 0.56 -4.08
C PHE A 42 15.40 0.53 -4.73
N PHE A 43 15.57 1.13 -5.93
CA PHE A 43 16.82 1.02 -6.69
C PHE A 43 17.84 2.12 -6.36
N ILE A 44 17.39 3.31 -5.96
CA ILE A 44 18.27 4.46 -5.67
C ILE A 44 18.10 5.02 -4.25
N PRO A 45 17.94 4.17 -3.20
CA PRO A 45 17.73 4.67 -1.85
C PRO A 45 18.95 5.38 -1.28
N LEU A 46 20.16 4.86 -1.53
CA LEU A 46 21.40 5.40 -0.96
C LEU A 46 21.71 6.83 -1.43
N PRO A 47 21.70 7.16 -2.73
CA PRO A 47 21.87 8.55 -3.18
C PRO A 47 20.82 9.48 -2.58
N LEU A 48 19.56 9.04 -2.50
CA LEU A 48 18.47 9.83 -1.95
C LEU A 48 18.68 10.13 -0.45
N ILE A 49 18.96 9.07 0.33
CA ILE A 49 19.20 9.21 1.78
C ILE A 49 20.47 10.03 2.05
N SER A 50 21.53 9.81 1.29
CA SER A 50 22.76 10.59 1.45
C SER A 50 22.53 12.06 1.16
N ALA A 51 21.82 12.41 0.10
CA ALA A 51 21.52 13.78 -0.25
C ALA A 51 20.65 14.50 0.80
N LEU A 52 19.72 13.77 1.46
CA LEU A 52 18.77 14.35 2.40
C LEU A 52 19.27 14.34 3.86
N PHE A 53 19.98 13.30 4.27
CA PHE A 53 20.25 13.02 5.68
C PHE A 53 21.74 12.89 6.04
N GLN A 54 22.65 12.69 5.07
CA GLN A 54 24.08 12.56 5.36
C GLN A 54 24.73 13.91 5.60
N HIS A 55 24.28 14.61 6.68
CA HIS A 55 24.78 15.90 7.11
C HIS A 55 25.04 15.88 8.62
N GLY A 56 25.99 16.70 9.09
CA GLY A 56 26.28 16.81 10.51
C GLY A 56 26.87 15.53 11.10
N GLN A 57 26.19 14.93 12.06
CA GLN A 57 26.67 13.73 12.78
C GLN A 57 26.28 12.40 12.13
N THR A 58 25.54 12.41 11.03
CA THR A 58 25.11 11.18 10.35
C THR A 58 26.29 10.55 9.59
N SER A 59 26.74 9.40 10.03
CA SER A 59 27.82 8.66 9.39
C SER A 59 27.38 8.00 8.07
N THR A 60 28.33 7.58 7.26
CA THR A 60 28.05 6.80 6.04
C THR A 60 27.36 5.47 6.37
N ASN A 61 27.72 4.84 7.49
CA ASN A 61 27.07 3.59 7.93
C ASN A 61 25.61 3.79 8.30
N ASP A 62 25.28 4.92 8.94
CA ASP A 62 23.90 5.27 9.24
C ASP A 62 23.09 5.53 7.96
N ALA A 63 23.68 6.20 6.97
CA ALA A 63 23.06 6.44 5.68
C ALA A 63 22.78 5.12 4.94
N ILE A 64 23.70 4.15 4.97
CA ILE A 64 23.51 2.80 4.40
C ILE A 64 22.37 2.07 5.13
N ALA A 65 22.34 2.13 6.45
CA ALA A 65 21.29 1.47 7.24
C ALA A 65 19.91 2.08 6.92
N MET A 66 19.80 3.41 6.85
CA MET A 66 18.57 4.10 6.47
C MET A 66 18.15 3.78 5.03
N ALA A 67 19.10 3.71 4.09
CA ALA A 67 18.83 3.34 2.71
C ALA A 67 18.27 1.92 2.60
N LEU A 68 18.84 0.96 3.34
CA LEU A 68 18.33 -0.42 3.38
C LEU A 68 16.91 -0.49 3.94
N ALA A 69 16.64 0.20 5.04
CA ALA A 69 15.28 0.29 5.60
C ALA A 69 14.30 0.90 4.58
N THR A 70 14.71 1.97 3.90
CA THR A 70 13.91 2.64 2.87
C THR A 70 13.58 1.71 1.72
N SER A 71 14.54 0.92 1.23
CA SER A 71 14.29 -0.09 0.18
C SER A 71 13.26 -1.12 0.59
N ILE A 72 13.34 -1.64 1.82
CA ILE A 72 12.39 -2.62 2.33
C ILE A 72 10.99 -2.01 2.48
N TYR A 73 10.88 -0.80 3.05
CA TYR A 73 9.60 -0.09 3.15
C TYR A 73 9.02 0.29 1.79
N ALA A 74 9.86 0.59 0.79
CA ALA A 74 9.42 0.88 -0.56
C ALA A 74 8.59 -0.27 -1.15
N LEU A 75 8.96 -1.52 -0.90
CA LEU A 75 8.17 -2.69 -1.32
C LEU A 75 6.79 -2.76 -0.65
N GLY A 76 6.62 -2.11 0.48
CA GLY A 76 5.33 -1.97 1.18
C GLY A 76 4.45 -0.83 0.67
N LEU A 77 5.02 0.16 -0.04
CA LEU A 77 4.27 1.35 -0.49
C LEU A 77 3.01 1.02 -1.28
N PRO A 78 3.02 0.13 -2.29
CA PRO A 78 1.82 -0.23 -3.01
C PRO A 78 0.74 -0.80 -2.09
N ALA A 79 1.12 -1.63 -1.11
CA ALA A 79 0.19 -2.19 -0.14
C ALA A 79 -0.44 -1.12 0.75
N PHE A 80 0.35 -0.15 1.25
CA PHE A 80 -0.16 0.96 2.06
C PHE A 80 -1.13 1.85 1.27
N VAL A 81 -0.81 2.15 0.01
CA VAL A 81 -1.69 2.95 -0.85
C VAL A 81 -2.97 2.19 -1.18
N LEU A 82 -2.88 0.90 -1.49
CA LEU A 82 -4.05 0.06 -1.74
C LEU A 82 -4.99 0.00 -0.53
N GLN A 83 -4.46 -0.09 0.69
CA GLN A 83 -5.29 -0.03 1.90
C GLN A 83 -6.13 1.26 1.95
N LYS A 84 -5.55 2.41 1.58
CA LYS A 84 -6.27 3.70 1.53
C LYS A 84 -7.36 3.76 0.46
N ILE A 85 -7.32 2.87 -0.54
CA ILE A 85 -8.32 2.77 -1.60
C ILE A 85 -9.40 1.75 -1.24
N TYR A 86 -9.02 0.62 -0.61
CA TYR A 86 -9.97 -0.45 -0.29
C TYR A 86 -10.76 -0.21 0.99
N GLN A 87 -10.17 0.41 2.03
CA GLN A 87 -10.89 0.72 3.28
C GLN A 87 -12.16 1.57 3.07
N PRO A 88 -12.15 2.64 2.23
CA PRO A 88 -13.36 3.42 1.94
C PRO A 88 -14.52 2.61 1.37
N LEU A 89 -14.28 1.48 0.68
CA LEU A 89 -15.36 0.61 0.19
C LEU A 89 -16.21 0.03 1.33
N TYR A 90 -15.56 -0.32 2.44
CA TYR A 90 -16.22 -0.83 3.64
C TYR A 90 -16.91 0.31 4.41
N PHE A 91 -16.20 1.43 4.62
CA PHE A 91 -16.72 2.58 5.36
C PHE A 91 -17.95 3.20 4.68
N ALA A 92 -17.95 3.30 3.35
CA ALA A 92 -19.08 3.81 2.58
C ALA A 92 -20.35 2.95 2.71
N ARG A 93 -20.22 1.71 3.18
CA ARG A 93 -21.33 0.78 3.48
C ARG A 93 -21.65 0.69 4.98
N GLY A 94 -20.99 1.51 5.81
CA GLY A 94 -21.16 1.49 7.27
C GLY A 94 -20.44 0.33 7.97
N ASP A 95 -19.66 -0.48 7.23
CA ASP A 95 -18.88 -1.57 7.82
C ASP A 95 -17.50 -1.09 8.28
N THR A 96 -17.44 -0.65 9.52
CA THR A 96 -16.18 -0.29 10.19
C THR A 96 -15.54 -1.47 10.91
N LYS A 97 -16.32 -2.52 11.19
CA LYS A 97 -15.88 -3.67 11.99
C LYS A 97 -14.92 -4.58 11.22
N THR A 98 -15.20 -4.81 9.94
CA THR A 98 -14.37 -5.71 9.11
C THR A 98 -12.96 -5.16 8.87
N PRO A 99 -12.75 -3.90 8.43
CA PRO A 99 -11.41 -3.32 8.32
C PRO A 99 -10.67 -3.26 9.66
N PHE A 100 -11.40 -2.99 10.76
CA PHE A 100 -10.80 -2.99 12.10
C PHE A 100 -10.25 -4.38 12.48
N LYS A 101 -11.02 -5.45 12.28
CA LYS A 101 -10.57 -6.84 12.53
C LYS A 101 -9.33 -7.19 11.70
N PHE A 102 -9.31 -6.80 10.43
CA PHE A 102 -8.16 -7.02 9.56
C PHE A 102 -6.93 -6.21 9.99
N ALA A 103 -7.13 -4.98 10.48
CA ALA A 103 -6.05 -4.19 11.03
C ALA A 103 -5.44 -4.82 12.30
N VAL A 104 -6.29 -5.30 13.21
CA VAL A 104 -5.83 -6.01 14.43
C VAL A 104 -5.06 -7.29 14.05
N LEU A 105 -5.58 -8.08 13.10
CA LEU A 105 -4.89 -9.28 12.63
C LEU A 105 -3.55 -8.95 11.97
N SER A 106 -3.50 -7.91 11.14
CA SER A 106 -2.26 -7.42 10.53
C SER A 106 -1.23 -6.95 11.58
N MET A 107 -1.70 -6.30 12.64
CA MET A 107 -0.85 -5.89 13.77
C MET A 107 -0.26 -7.11 14.50
N ILE A 108 -1.05 -8.15 14.73
CA ILE A 108 -0.58 -9.40 15.34
C ILE A 108 0.48 -10.06 14.44
N VAL A 109 0.22 -10.15 13.14
CA VAL A 109 1.18 -10.69 12.15
C VAL A 109 2.47 -9.88 12.16
N ASN A 110 2.37 -8.54 12.18
CA ASN A 110 3.54 -7.66 12.30
C ASN A 110 4.36 -7.97 13.54
N SER A 111 3.71 -8.05 14.70
CA SER A 111 4.37 -8.30 16.00
C SER A 111 5.07 -9.67 16.02
N ILE A 112 4.40 -10.71 15.54
CA ILE A 112 4.97 -12.06 15.49
C ILE A 112 6.21 -12.10 14.60
N ILE A 113 6.14 -11.50 13.40
CA ILE A 113 7.25 -11.48 12.45
C ILE A 113 8.41 -10.62 13.00
N ALA A 114 8.12 -9.44 13.55
CA ALA A 114 9.14 -8.55 14.10
C ALA A 114 9.90 -9.21 15.25
N ILE A 115 9.19 -9.80 16.20
CA ILE A 115 9.80 -10.49 17.36
C ILE A 115 10.57 -11.74 16.89
N GLY A 116 10.00 -12.52 15.96
CA GLY A 116 10.62 -13.73 15.46
C GLY A 116 11.89 -13.49 14.63
N LEU A 117 11.93 -12.38 13.88
CA LEU A 117 13.10 -12.04 13.05
C LEU A 117 14.16 -11.21 13.80
N MET A 118 13.80 -10.56 14.90
CA MET A 118 14.71 -9.68 15.65
C MET A 118 16.04 -10.37 16.07
N PRO A 119 16.05 -11.63 16.55
CA PRO A 119 17.29 -12.30 16.92
C PRO A 119 18.25 -12.54 15.75
N PHE A 120 17.72 -12.64 14.50
CA PHE A 120 18.51 -12.97 13.30
C PHE A 120 18.90 -11.73 12.49
N TYR A 121 18.01 -10.74 12.41
CA TYR A 121 18.17 -9.56 11.53
C TYR A 121 18.25 -8.24 12.30
N GLY A 122 18.17 -8.26 13.63
CA GLY A 122 18.22 -7.05 14.44
C GLY A 122 17.18 -6.01 14.03
N TRP A 123 17.61 -4.76 13.84
CA TRP A 123 16.73 -3.63 13.51
C TRP A 123 16.01 -3.77 12.15
N ILE A 124 16.56 -4.56 11.21
CA ILE A 124 15.96 -4.79 9.87
C ILE A 124 14.65 -5.61 9.99
N ALA A 125 14.46 -6.35 11.08
CA ALA A 125 13.24 -7.11 11.32
C ALA A 125 11.98 -6.24 11.29
N ALA A 126 12.05 -5.00 11.79
CA ALA A 126 10.90 -4.09 11.82
C ALA A 126 10.42 -3.65 10.42
N PRO A 127 11.27 -3.16 9.50
CA PRO A 127 10.89 -2.91 8.11
C PRO A 127 10.29 -4.12 7.39
N ILE A 128 10.91 -5.30 7.55
CA ILE A 128 10.43 -6.55 6.93
C ILE A 128 9.04 -6.91 7.46
N ALA A 129 8.87 -6.94 8.78
CA ALA A 129 7.59 -7.26 9.40
C ALA A 129 6.47 -6.30 8.96
N THR A 130 6.77 -5.00 8.91
CA THR A 130 5.82 -3.97 8.49
C THR A 130 5.41 -4.14 7.02
N THR A 131 6.36 -4.42 6.14
CA THR A 131 6.09 -4.66 4.72
C THR A 131 5.21 -5.90 4.52
N ILE A 132 5.54 -7.02 5.18
CA ILE A 132 4.77 -8.27 5.08
C ILE A 132 3.36 -8.07 5.65
N SER A 133 3.23 -7.43 6.82
CA SER A 133 1.92 -7.19 7.43
C SER A 133 1.04 -6.24 6.61
N ALA A 134 1.63 -5.26 5.91
CA ALA A 134 0.91 -4.39 5.00
C ALA A 134 0.32 -5.18 3.81
N TRP A 135 1.08 -6.10 3.24
CA TRP A 135 0.60 -7.01 2.20
C TRP A 135 -0.46 -7.98 2.73
N ALA A 136 -0.27 -8.54 3.93
CA ALA A 136 -1.29 -9.39 4.56
C ALA A 136 -2.61 -8.64 4.73
N MET A 137 -2.57 -7.40 5.21
CA MET A 137 -3.78 -6.57 5.38
C MET A 137 -4.50 -6.31 4.05
N ILE A 138 -3.78 -5.94 2.98
CA ILE A 138 -4.43 -5.70 1.69
C ILE A 138 -5.03 -6.98 1.11
N ILE A 139 -4.37 -8.12 1.26
CA ILE A 139 -4.93 -9.41 0.85
C ILE A 139 -6.25 -9.69 1.57
N LEU A 140 -6.30 -9.49 2.89
CA LEU A 140 -7.54 -9.65 3.67
C LEU A 140 -8.64 -8.69 3.21
N LEU A 141 -8.30 -7.41 2.96
CA LEU A 141 -9.25 -6.44 2.44
C LEU A 141 -9.80 -6.85 1.07
N VAL A 142 -8.93 -7.30 0.15
CA VAL A 142 -9.33 -7.73 -1.20
C VAL A 142 -10.20 -9.00 -1.14
N LEU A 143 -9.84 -9.97 -0.32
CA LEU A 143 -10.65 -11.19 -0.14
C LEU A 143 -12.02 -10.87 0.47
N GLY A 144 -12.05 -9.96 1.43
CA GLY A 144 -13.30 -9.50 2.05
C GLY A 144 -14.20 -8.71 1.10
N THR A 145 -13.68 -8.12 0.02
CA THR A 145 -14.52 -7.40 -0.97
C THR A 145 -15.48 -8.32 -1.71
N LYS A 146 -15.29 -9.64 -1.72
CA LYS A 146 -16.27 -10.58 -2.28
C LYS A 146 -17.64 -10.43 -1.62
N ASN A 147 -17.68 -10.04 -0.34
CA ASN A 147 -18.91 -9.78 0.40
C ASN A 147 -19.43 -8.34 0.21
N VAL A 148 -18.65 -7.46 -0.41
CA VAL A 148 -18.95 -6.04 -0.61
C VAL A 148 -19.52 -5.75 -2.01
N GLY A 149 -19.61 -6.78 -2.89
CA GLY A 149 -20.20 -6.69 -4.24
C GLY A 149 -19.22 -6.28 -5.32
N ALA A 150 -19.73 -6.01 -6.52
CA ALA A 150 -18.95 -5.79 -7.74
C ALA A 150 -18.11 -4.50 -7.77
N ILE A 151 -18.35 -3.55 -6.84
CA ILE A 151 -17.69 -2.23 -6.82
C ILE A 151 -16.18 -2.37 -6.61
N GLY A 152 -15.76 -3.30 -5.74
CA GLY A 152 -14.33 -3.57 -5.46
C GLY A 152 -13.59 -4.38 -6.53
N GLN A 153 -14.25 -4.74 -7.62
CA GLN A 153 -13.65 -5.50 -8.69
C GLN A 153 -13.02 -4.59 -9.75
N LEU A 154 -11.74 -4.81 -10.04
CA LEU A 154 -11.04 -4.10 -11.10
C LEU A 154 -11.61 -4.46 -12.47
N THR A 155 -11.88 -3.45 -13.30
CA THR A 155 -12.29 -3.63 -14.70
C THR A 155 -11.12 -4.17 -15.54
N LYS A 156 -11.41 -4.81 -16.68
CA LYS A 156 -10.37 -5.26 -17.62
C LYS A 156 -9.46 -4.11 -18.05
N LEU A 157 -10.04 -2.93 -18.28
CA LEU A 157 -9.32 -1.72 -18.65
C LEU A 157 -8.36 -1.26 -17.54
N SER A 158 -8.79 -1.32 -16.28
CA SER A 158 -7.96 -0.94 -15.13
C SER A 158 -6.79 -1.92 -14.93
N LYS A 159 -7.02 -3.21 -15.15
CA LYS A 159 -5.95 -4.23 -15.14
C LYS A 159 -4.92 -4.02 -16.25
N SER A 160 -5.38 -3.71 -17.48
CA SER A 160 -4.49 -3.41 -18.60
C SER A 160 -3.65 -2.15 -18.35
N LYS A 161 -4.27 -1.08 -17.85
CA LYS A 161 -3.54 0.14 -17.46
C LYS A 161 -2.51 -0.13 -16.36
N PHE A 162 -2.85 -0.96 -15.38
CA PHE A 162 -1.93 -1.34 -14.31
C PHE A 162 -0.69 -2.08 -14.84
N LEU A 163 -0.86 -3.01 -15.78
CA LEU A 163 0.25 -3.67 -16.46
C LEU A 163 1.13 -2.69 -17.23
N LEU A 164 0.53 -1.75 -17.96
CA LEU A 164 1.27 -0.71 -18.67
C LEU A 164 2.06 0.19 -17.72
N ILE A 165 1.50 0.54 -16.56
CA ILE A 165 2.18 1.31 -15.51
C ILE A 165 3.42 0.57 -15.02
N ILE A 166 3.30 -0.73 -14.72
CA ILE A 166 4.45 -1.53 -14.29
C ILE A 166 5.52 -1.56 -15.37
N LEU A 167 5.15 -1.89 -16.62
CA LEU A 167 6.10 -1.95 -17.73
C LEU A 167 6.80 -0.62 -17.97
N SER A 168 6.07 0.49 -18.02
CA SER A 168 6.67 1.82 -18.22
C SER A 168 7.58 2.22 -17.07
N SER A 169 7.25 1.84 -15.84
CA SER A 169 8.06 2.16 -14.67
C SER A 169 9.35 1.35 -14.56
N VAL A 170 9.36 0.14 -15.12
CA VAL A 170 10.59 -0.70 -15.19
C VAL A 170 11.56 -0.21 -16.27
N ILE A 171 11.03 0.41 -17.33
CA ILE A 171 11.87 0.95 -18.43
C ILE A 171 12.49 2.31 -18.04
N MET A 172 11.91 3.03 -17.09
CA MET A 172 12.39 4.33 -16.60
C MET A 172 13.60 4.20 -15.67
#